data_b7e7f15eb0f1745b9c0ee2ddebb67bac
#
_entry.id   b7e7f15eb0f1745b9c0ee2ddebb67bac
#
_cell.length_a   1.000
_cell.length_b   1.000
_cell.length_c   1.000
_cell.angle_alpha   90.00
_cell.angle_beta   90.00
_cell.angle_gamma   90.00
#
_symmetry.space_group_name_H-M   'P 1'
#
loop_
_entity.id
_entity.type
_entity.pdbx_description
1 polymer ?
#
loop_
_entity_poly.entity_id
_entity_poly.type
_entity_poly.pdbx_seq_one_letter_code
_entity_poly.pdbx_strand_id
1 'polypeptide(L)'
;MTDISPTSSDNAADASANPLRIGLLFGGRSGEHDVSITSARAIAAVLAQNSRYDVQPFYIQPNGIWRTAAIAQEVLDTGVALSLEKCLPTNSFFLPPTVQDVDLWFPVLHGPNGEDGTVQGLLELMQKPYVGNGVLAAAVGMDKISMKAMFGYAGLPQVKYVALNRWQWTQNATAWAEHIESTLGYPCFVKPSNLGSSVGISKVRDRAQLCDAVVDAFTYDGRLIVEQGVVAREIECAVLGNEQPQASTVGEITFNSDFYDYETKYTPGMASLIIPAELPTAVVETVQNTAIKAFQILAGRGLARVDFFYVEATGTVLINEINTFPGFTALSMYPKLWEHSGVPFETLCDRLVELALEHT
;
A
#
# COMPACT_ATOMS: atom_id res chain seq x y z
N MET A 1 45.64 41.14 9.05
CA MET A 1 45.02 41.48 7.77
C MET A 1 45.48 40.45 6.76
N THR A 2 44.72 39.39 6.61
CA THR A 2 44.83 38.43 5.51
C THR A 2 43.42 38.12 5.07
N ASP A 3 43.13 38.63 3.90
CA ASP A 3 41.87 38.58 3.16
C ASP A 3 41.61 37.14 2.71
N ILE A 4 40.51 36.56 3.14
CA ILE A 4 40.03 35.24 2.64
C ILE A 4 38.76 35.50 1.86
N SER A 5 38.93 35.62 0.54
CA SER A 5 37.79 35.62 -0.40
C SER A 5 37.06 34.27 -0.38
N PRO A 6 35.73 34.25 -0.42
CA PRO A 6 34.98 33.01 -0.53
C PRO A 6 35.07 32.46 -1.96
N THR A 7 35.60 31.25 -2.11
CA THR A 7 35.52 30.50 -3.36
C THR A 7 34.08 30.05 -3.56
N SER A 8 33.42 30.65 -4.55
CA SER A 8 32.17 30.14 -5.11
C SER A 8 32.45 28.79 -5.79
N SER A 9 32.04 27.71 -5.18
CA SER A 9 31.92 26.43 -5.88
C SER A 9 30.62 26.45 -6.69
N ASP A 10 30.72 26.85 -7.94
CA ASP A 10 29.71 26.62 -8.94
C ASP A 10 29.48 25.10 -9.04
N ASN A 11 28.32 24.62 -8.56
CA ASN A 11 27.77 23.32 -8.94
C ASN A 11 27.36 23.42 -10.41
N ALA A 12 28.32 23.22 -11.31
CA ALA A 12 28.03 22.88 -12.69
C ALA A 12 27.42 21.45 -12.64
N ALA A 13 26.12 21.36 -12.79
CA ALA A 13 25.42 20.11 -13.00
C ALA A 13 26.09 19.38 -14.15
N ASP A 14 26.49 18.14 -13.91
CA ASP A 14 27.10 17.23 -14.89
C ASP A 14 26.07 16.92 -16.00
N ALA A 15 26.09 17.72 -17.06
CA ALA A 15 25.13 17.65 -18.18
C ALA A 15 25.46 16.51 -19.17
N SER A 16 26.27 15.51 -18.77
CA SER A 16 26.72 14.39 -19.63
C SER A 16 26.29 13.00 -19.18
N ALA A 17 25.58 12.85 -18.06
CA ALA A 17 25.05 11.54 -17.64
C ALA A 17 23.82 11.17 -18.48
N ASN A 18 23.78 9.95 -19.01
CA ASN A 18 22.57 9.42 -19.64
C ASN A 18 21.41 9.43 -18.62
N PRO A 19 20.18 9.73 -19.06
CA PRO A 19 19.01 9.70 -18.14
C PRO A 19 18.87 8.31 -17.53
N LEU A 20 18.47 8.26 -16.25
CA LEU A 20 18.15 7.04 -15.52
C LEU A 20 16.93 6.36 -16.15
N ARG A 21 17.07 5.13 -16.63
CA ARG A 21 15.98 4.36 -17.28
C ARG A 21 15.11 3.73 -16.20
N ILE A 22 13.92 4.32 -15.99
CA ILE A 22 12.95 3.87 -14.99
C ILE A 22 11.94 2.93 -15.65
N GLY A 23 11.95 1.65 -15.26
CA GLY A 23 10.92 0.70 -15.65
C GLY A 23 9.65 0.92 -14.81
N LEU A 24 8.66 1.61 -15.37
CA LEU A 24 7.37 1.82 -14.73
C LEU A 24 6.50 0.58 -14.93
N LEU A 25 6.34 -0.22 -13.86
CA LEU A 25 5.63 -1.50 -13.91
C LEU A 25 4.22 -1.33 -13.33
N PHE A 26 3.17 -1.65 -14.13
CA PHE A 26 1.79 -1.40 -13.74
C PHE A 26 0.80 -2.42 -14.32
N GLY A 27 -0.47 -2.36 -13.87
CA GLY A 27 -1.51 -3.32 -14.19
C GLY A 27 -1.62 -4.41 -13.14
N GLY A 28 -1.29 -5.66 -13.49
CA GLY A 28 -1.26 -6.78 -12.56
C GLY A 28 -2.52 -7.65 -12.58
N ARG A 29 -2.50 -8.73 -11.78
CA ARG A 29 -3.56 -9.75 -11.73
C ARG A 29 -4.61 -9.51 -10.67
N SER A 30 -4.42 -8.49 -9.84
CA SER A 30 -5.34 -8.20 -8.72
C SER A 30 -6.62 -7.51 -9.20
N GLY A 31 -7.62 -7.45 -8.33
CA GLY A 31 -8.83 -6.65 -8.55
C GLY A 31 -8.59 -5.14 -8.59
N GLU A 32 -7.36 -4.69 -8.25
CA GLU A 32 -6.94 -3.28 -8.25
C GLU A 32 -6.20 -2.87 -9.54
N HIS A 33 -6.36 -3.66 -10.60
CA HIS A 33 -5.71 -3.46 -11.91
C HIS A 33 -5.88 -2.04 -12.47
N ASP A 34 -7.10 -1.52 -12.47
CA ASP A 34 -7.41 -0.18 -13.00
C ASP A 34 -6.87 0.94 -12.10
N VAL A 35 -6.81 0.70 -10.78
CA VAL A 35 -6.18 1.63 -9.82
C VAL A 35 -4.69 1.74 -10.10
N SER A 36 -4.04 0.63 -10.42
CA SER A 36 -2.63 0.58 -10.80
C SER A 36 -2.37 1.39 -12.08
N ILE A 37 -3.20 1.24 -13.11
CA ILE A 37 -3.09 2.03 -14.35
C ILE A 37 -3.22 3.53 -14.06
N THR A 38 -4.20 3.90 -13.25
CA THR A 38 -4.45 5.32 -12.91
C THR A 38 -3.29 5.92 -12.11
N SER A 39 -2.75 5.17 -11.15
CA SER A 39 -1.57 5.58 -10.36
C SER A 39 -0.34 5.72 -11.24
N ALA A 40 -0.08 4.76 -12.13
CA ALA A 40 1.05 4.77 -13.04
C ALA A 40 1.02 5.97 -13.99
N ARG A 41 -0.16 6.33 -14.50
CA ARG A 41 -0.33 7.53 -15.34
C ARG A 41 0.06 8.82 -14.61
N ALA A 42 -0.36 8.97 -13.36
CA ALA A 42 -0.01 10.14 -12.55
C ALA A 42 1.52 10.22 -12.32
N ILE A 43 2.15 9.10 -11.98
CA ILE A 43 3.60 9.01 -11.79
C ILE A 43 4.36 9.29 -13.08
N ALA A 44 3.97 8.65 -14.19
CA ALA A 44 4.60 8.84 -15.50
C ALA A 44 4.57 10.30 -15.96
N ALA A 45 3.42 10.97 -15.78
CA ALA A 45 3.25 12.38 -16.16
C ALA A 45 4.21 13.31 -15.43
N VAL A 46 4.54 12.99 -14.19
CA VAL A 46 5.48 13.77 -13.37
C VAL A 46 6.93 13.42 -13.70
N LEU A 47 7.28 12.14 -13.72
CA LEU A 47 8.65 11.70 -14.01
C LEU A 47 9.12 12.14 -15.41
N ALA A 48 8.22 12.16 -16.40
CA ALA A 48 8.53 12.61 -17.77
C ALA A 48 8.88 14.11 -17.87
N GLN A 49 8.56 14.92 -16.86
CA GLN A 49 8.93 16.33 -16.82
C GLN A 49 10.39 16.56 -16.36
N ASN A 50 10.99 15.55 -15.75
CA ASN A 50 12.36 15.63 -15.25
C ASN A 50 13.32 14.95 -16.24
N SER A 51 14.20 15.75 -16.88
CA SER A 51 15.16 15.27 -17.87
C SER A 51 16.19 14.25 -17.33
N ARG A 52 16.26 14.05 -16.01
CA ARG A 52 17.08 13.00 -15.39
C ARG A 52 16.54 11.59 -15.63
N TYR A 53 15.30 11.44 -16.08
CA TYR A 53 14.61 10.17 -16.19
C TYR A 53 14.18 9.85 -17.63
N ASP A 54 14.35 8.59 -18.00
CA ASP A 54 13.78 7.97 -19.20
C ASP A 54 12.77 6.89 -18.74
N VAL A 55 11.48 7.21 -18.81
CA VAL A 55 10.41 6.34 -18.30
C VAL A 55 10.01 5.32 -19.34
N GLN A 56 10.25 4.05 -19.05
CA GLN A 56 9.93 2.91 -19.90
C GLN A 56 8.72 2.15 -19.31
N PRO A 57 7.55 2.15 -19.95
CA PRO A 57 6.37 1.49 -19.42
C PRO A 57 6.41 -0.02 -19.62
N PHE A 58 6.03 -0.76 -18.58
CA PHE A 58 5.82 -2.20 -18.56
C PHE A 58 4.45 -2.52 -18.00
N TYR A 59 3.59 -3.07 -18.82
CA TYR A 59 2.21 -3.38 -18.45
C TYR A 59 2.03 -4.88 -18.19
N ILE A 60 1.47 -5.23 -17.03
CA ILE A 60 1.07 -6.61 -16.70
C ILE A 60 -0.42 -6.75 -16.97
N GLN A 61 -0.79 -7.62 -17.90
CA GLN A 61 -2.17 -7.94 -18.22
C GLN A 61 -2.89 -8.63 -17.04
N PRO A 62 -4.24 -8.64 -17.00
CA PRO A 62 -4.98 -9.37 -15.97
C PRO A 62 -4.64 -10.87 -15.85
N ASN A 63 -4.14 -11.48 -16.92
CA ASN A 63 -3.67 -12.87 -16.92
C ASN A 63 -2.19 -13.04 -16.52
N GLY A 64 -1.47 -11.95 -16.20
CA GLY A 64 -0.09 -11.95 -15.72
C GLY A 64 0.99 -11.84 -16.80
N ILE A 65 0.61 -11.70 -18.07
CA ILE A 65 1.58 -11.53 -19.16
C ILE A 65 2.10 -10.09 -19.23
N TRP A 66 3.41 -9.94 -19.27
CA TRP A 66 4.06 -8.63 -19.37
C TRP A 66 4.08 -8.13 -20.82
N ARG A 67 3.77 -6.86 -20.99
CA ARG A 67 3.78 -6.14 -22.26
C ARG A 67 4.69 -4.92 -22.16
N THR A 68 5.36 -4.60 -23.26
CA THR A 68 6.31 -3.48 -23.35
C THR A 68 5.99 -2.57 -24.52
N ALA A 69 6.76 -1.51 -24.66
CA ALA A 69 6.73 -0.58 -25.78
C ALA A 69 5.29 -0.10 -26.12
N ALA A 70 4.91 -0.18 -27.38
CA ALA A 70 3.68 0.42 -27.90
C ALA A 70 2.40 0.00 -27.12
N ILE A 71 2.30 -1.26 -26.67
CA ILE A 71 1.11 -1.72 -25.94
C ILE A 71 1.06 -1.13 -24.53
N ALA A 72 2.18 -1.14 -23.79
CA ALA A 72 2.25 -0.57 -22.47
C ALA A 72 2.01 0.96 -22.52
N GLN A 73 2.57 1.63 -23.52
CA GLN A 73 2.37 3.06 -23.76
C GLN A 73 0.90 3.37 -24.11
N GLU A 74 0.24 2.59 -24.98
CA GLU A 74 -1.17 2.74 -25.32
C GLU A 74 -2.05 2.69 -24.05
N VAL A 75 -1.82 1.70 -23.17
CA VAL A 75 -2.57 1.57 -21.91
C VAL A 75 -2.28 2.74 -20.99
N LEU A 76 -1.03 3.16 -20.87
CA LEU A 76 -0.62 4.30 -20.05
C LEU A 76 -1.26 5.62 -20.55
N ASP A 77 -1.27 5.85 -21.86
CA ASP A 77 -1.82 7.08 -22.46
C ASP A 77 -3.35 7.13 -22.35
N THR A 78 -4.02 6.03 -22.65
CA THR A 78 -5.49 5.96 -22.64
C THR A 78 -6.06 5.84 -21.23
N GLY A 79 -5.33 5.24 -20.29
CA GLY A 79 -5.81 4.88 -18.96
C GLY A 79 -6.83 3.74 -18.98
N VAL A 80 -6.90 2.99 -20.07
CA VAL A 80 -7.86 1.90 -20.26
C VAL A 80 -7.13 0.57 -20.33
N ALA A 81 -7.54 -0.39 -19.50
CA ALA A 81 -7.01 -1.75 -19.51
C ALA A 81 -7.17 -2.39 -20.89
N LEU A 82 -6.21 -3.25 -21.25
CA LEU A 82 -6.31 -4.00 -22.50
C LEU A 82 -7.52 -4.93 -22.46
N SER A 83 -8.34 -4.89 -23.51
CA SER A 83 -9.52 -5.76 -23.59
C SER A 83 -9.13 -7.24 -23.57
N LEU A 84 -9.96 -8.11 -22.97
CA LEU A 84 -9.68 -9.56 -22.85
C LEU A 84 -9.42 -10.22 -24.20
N GLU A 85 -10.04 -9.76 -25.28
CA GLU A 85 -9.81 -10.26 -26.64
C GLU A 85 -8.40 -9.97 -27.15
N LYS A 86 -7.78 -8.89 -26.69
CA LYS A 86 -6.40 -8.50 -27.01
C LYS A 86 -5.36 -9.12 -26.06
N CYS A 87 -5.80 -9.82 -25.00
CA CYS A 87 -4.91 -10.48 -24.08
C CYS A 87 -4.27 -11.71 -24.73
N LEU A 88 -2.95 -11.84 -24.61
CA LEU A 88 -2.27 -13.06 -25.04
C LEU A 88 -2.69 -14.24 -24.15
N PRO A 89 -2.85 -15.46 -24.70
CA PRO A 89 -3.16 -16.63 -23.91
C PRO A 89 -2.04 -16.94 -22.89
N THR A 90 -2.45 -17.50 -21.75
CA THR A 90 -1.57 -17.82 -20.60
C THR A 90 -0.79 -19.12 -20.82
N ASN A 91 0.13 -19.19 -21.77
CA ASN A 91 0.84 -20.44 -22.01
C ASN A 91 2.23 -20.54 -21.35
N SER A 92 2.81 -19.42 -20.93
CA SER A 92 4.06 -19.42 -20.17
C SER A 92 4.38 -18.02 -19.64
N PHE A 93 4.91 -17.97 -18.42
CA PHE A 93 5.50 -16.76 -17.87
C PHE A 93 6.87 -16.54 -18.53
N PHE A 94 7.10 -15.35 -19.09
CA PHE A 94 8.42 -14.92 -19.55
C PHE A 94 8.55 -13.40 -19.35
N LEU A 95 9.76 -12.96 -19.11
CA LEU A 95 10.09 -11.54 -19.01
C LEU A 95 10.53 -11.03 -20.39
N PRO A 96 10.03 -9.85 -20.81
CA PRO A 96 10.54 -9.23 -22.05
C PRO A 96 12.05 -8.97 -21.95
N PRO A 97 12.83 -9.15 -23.04
CA PRO A 97 14.27 -8.91 -23.00
C PRO A 97 14.65 -7.49 -22.55
N THR A 98 13.80 -6.51 -22.82
CA THR A 98 14.02 -5.09 -22.44
C THR A 98 14.03 -4.83 -20.94
N VAL A 99 13.64 -5.78 -20.08
CA VAL A 99 13.79 -5.65 -18.61
C VAL A 99 15.28 -5.50 -18.19
N GLN A 100 16.22 -5.97 -19.01
CA GLN A 100 17.66 -5.83 -18.76
C GLN A 100 18.13 -4.38 -18.91
N ASP A 101 17.43 -3.60 -19.73
CA ASP A 101 17.80 -2.23 -20.04
C ASP A 101 17.36 -1.23 -18.95
N VAL A 102 16.52 -1.66 -17.99
CA VAL A 102 16.04 -0.86 -16.88
C VAL A 102 17.14 -0.68 -15.84
N ASP A 103 17.33 0.54 -15.38
CA ASP A 103 18.29 0.86 -14.31
C ASP A 103 17.63 0.82 -12.92
N LEU A 104 16.36 1.24 -12.82
CA LEU A 104 15.56 1.25 -11.61
C LEU A 104 14.10 0.91 -11.92
N TRP A 105 13.46 0.08 -11.11
CA TRP A 105 12.04 -0.23 -11.23
C TRP A 105 11.16 0.65 -10.34
N PHE A 106 10.04 1.11 -10.89
CA PHE A 106 8.96 1.73 -10.14
C PHE A 106 7.72 0.83 -10.25
N PRO A 107 7.55 -0.16 -9.33
CA PRO A 107 6.41 -1.05 -9.35
C PRO A 107 5.18 -0.35 -8.77
N VAL A 108 4.21 -0.02 -9.61
CA VAL A 108 2.95 0.61 -9.26
C VAL A 108 1.86 -0.45 -9.33
N LEU A 109 1.97 -1.45 -8.46
CA LEU A 109 1.07 -2.60 -8.43
C LEU A 109 0.39 -2.67 -7.07
N HIS A 110 -0.95 -2.79 -7.08
CA HIS A 110 -1.75 -2.86 -5.86
C HIS A 110 -2.31 -4.26 -5.63
N GLY A 111 -2.45 -4.66 -4.36
CA GLY A 111 -3.01 -5.93 -3.95
C GLY A 111 -2.11 -7.15 -4.20
N PRO A 112 -2.69 -8.36 -4.26
CA PRO A 112 -1.94 -9.61 -4.43
C PRO A 112 -1.05 -9.60 -5.67
N ASN A 113 0.14 -10.19 -5.55
CA ASN A 113 1.26 -10.20 -6.49
C ASN A 113 1.97 -8.84 -6.68
N GLY A 114 1.41 -7.74 -6.18
CA GLY A 114 2.01 -6.40 -6.24
C GLY A 114 2.59 -5.94 -4.91
N GLU A 115 1.86 -6.19 -3.81
CA GLU A 115 2.19 -5.71 -2.46
C GLU A 115 2.52 -6.85 -1.46
N ASP A 116 2.63 -8.08 -1.91
CA ASP A 116 2.77 -9.28 -1.07
C ASP A 116 4.19 -9.89 -1.09
N GLY A 117 5.17 -9.19 -1.62
CA GLY A 117 6.55 -9.67 -1.74
C GLY A 117 6.85 -10.44 -3.04
N THR A 118 5.82 -10.80 -3.82
CA THR A 118 6.00 -11.63 -5.03
C THR A 118 6.78 -10.88 -6.12
N VAL A 119 6.34 -9.69 -6.51
CA VAL A 119 7.07 -8.86 -7.49
C VAL A 119 8.39 -8.37 -6.93
N GLN A 120 8.43 -8.02 -5.65
CA GLN A 120 9.66 -7.60 -4.96
C GLN A 120 10.73 -8.71 -5.02
N GLY A 121 10.34 -9.97 -4.79
CA GLY A 121 11.23 -11.11 -4.92
C GLY A 121 11.77 -11.31 -6.34
N LEU A 122 10.96 -11.05 -7.36
CA LEU A 122 11.43 -11.05 -8.74
C LEU A 122 12.48 -9.96 -8.98
N LEU A 123 12.24 -8.74 -8.54
CA LEU A 123 13.14 -7.60 -8.71
C LEU A 123 14.47 -7.79 -7.94
N GLU A 124 14.42 -8.37 -6.73
CA GLU A 124 15.61 -8.77 -5.96
C GLU A 124 16.47 -9.78 -6.74
N LEU A 125 15.83 -10.81 -7.34
CA LEU A 125 16.54 -11.81 -8.16
C LEU A 125 17.14 -11.20 -9.44
N MET A 126 16.55 -10.14 -9.96
CA MET A 126 17.08 -9.38 -11.10
C MET A 126 18.25 -8.45 -10.70
N GLN A 127 18.51 -8.29 -9.39
CA GLN A 127 19.55 -7.40 -8.85
C GLN A 127 19.41 -5.96 -9.38
N LYS A 128 18.17 -5.45 -9.37
CA LYS A 128 17.84 -4.09 -9.79
C LYS A 128 17.22 -3.33 -8.62
N PRO A 129 17.61 -2.07 -8.40
CA PRO A 129 16.95 -1.21 -7.44
C PRO A 129 15.49 -1.01 -7.81
N TYR A 130 14.64 -0.83 -6.81
CA TYR A 130 13.22 -0.55 -7.04
C TYR A 130 12.63 0.31 -5.94
N VAL A 131 11.62 1.09 -6.32
CA VAL A 131 10.85 1.94 -5.40
C VAL A 131 9.95 1.09 -4.53
N GLY A 132 9.92 1.41 -3.24
CA GLY A 132 9.00 0.81 -2.28
C GLY A 132 9.63 -0.26 -1.39
N ASN A 133 8.76 -0.98 -0.72
CA ASN A 133 9.13 -1.93 0.33
C ASN A 133 9.79 -3.19 -0.23
N GLY A 134 10.71 -3.77 0.58
CA GLY A 134 11.33 -5.05 0.27
C GLY A 134 10.39 -6.24 0.47
N VAL A 135 10.88 -7.44 0.12
CA VAL A 135 10.12 -8.71 0.20
C VAL A 135 9.48 -8.92 1.56
N LEU A 136 10.25 -8.74 2.65
CA LEU A 136 9.76 -8.98 4.01
C LEU A 136 8.62 -8.04 4.39
N ALA A 137 8.83 -6.73 4.22
CA ALA A 137 7.85 -5.73 4.60
C ALA A 137 6.56 -5.85 3.78
N ALA A 138 6.67 -6.09 2.48
CA ALA A 138 5.54 -6.31 1.59
C ALA A 138 4.75 -7.57 1.99
N ALA A 139 5.41 -8.70 2.19
CA ALA A 139 4.76 -9.96 2.54
C ALA A 139 4.06 -9.92 3.90
N VAL A 140 4.72 -9.35 4.91
CA VAL A 140 4.15 -9.24 6.27
C VAL A 140 3.08 -8.16 6.31
N GLY A 141 3.26 -7.03 5.63
CA GLY A 141 2.28 -5.93 5.55
C GLY A 141 0.96 -6.36 4.90
N MET A 142 1.02 -7.26 3.91
CA MET A 142 -0.17 -7.76 3.23
C MET A 142 -0.93 -8.80 4.04
N ASP A 143 -0.24 -9.66 4.81
CA ASP A 143 -0.87 -10.69 5.65
C ASP A 143 -1.28 -10.13 7.01
N LYS A 144 -2.57 -9.86 7.18
CA LYS A 144 -3.12 -9.22 8.40
C LYS A 144 -2.77 -9.96 9.69
N ILE A 145 -2.68 -11.28 9.67
CA ILE A 145 -2.35 -12.08 10.86
C ILE A 145 -0.87 -11.87 11.23
N SER A 146 0.03 -11.97 10.26
CA SER A 146 1.47 -11.78 10.45
C SER A 146 1.79 -10.34 10.85
N MET A 147 1.19 -9.37 10.18
CA MET A 147 1.31 -7.94 10.48
C MET A 147 0.90 -7.63 11.93
N LYS A 148 -0.29 -8.08 12.35
CA LYS A 148 -0.77 -7.86 13.72
C LYS A 148 0.07 -8.60 14.78
N ALA A 149 0.63 -9.76 14.45
CA ALA A 149 1.55 -10.45 15.34
C ALA A 149 2.84 -9.63 15.56
N MET A 150 3.40 -9.02 14.48
CA MET A 150 4.57 -8.13 14.58
C MET A 150 4.24 -6.86 15.36
N PHE A 151 3.08 -6.23 15.12
CA PHE A 151 2.63 -5.08 15.90
C PHE A 151 2.46 -5.42 17.38
N GLY A 152 1.88 -6.58 17.69
CA GLY A 152 1.74 -7.07 19.07
C GLY A 152 3.08 -7.32 19.75
N TYR A 153 4.05 -7.92 19.05
CA TYR A 153 5.42 -8.08 19.54
C TYR A 153 6.09 -6.74 19.84
N ALA A 154 5.85 -5.73 19.01
CA ALA A 154 6.37 -4.38 19.21
C ALA A 154 5.61 -3.58 20.30
N GLY A 155 4.55 -4.15 20.89
CA GLY A 155 3.71 -3.48 21.88
C GLY A 155 2.87 -2.34 21.33
N LEU A 156 2.52 -2.37 20.03
CA LEU A 156 1.63 -1.38 19.43
C LEU A 156 0.17 -1.71 19.79
N PRO A 157 -0.61 -0.73 20.31
CA PRO A 157 -2.01 -0.94 20.65
C PRO A 157 -2.83 -1.26 19.39
N GLN A 158 -3.64 -2.30 19.46
CA GLN A 158 -4.51 -2.75 18.36
C GLN A 158 -5.81 -3.36 18.90
N VAL A 159 -6.82 -3.51 18.04
CA VAL A 159 -8.06 -4.20 18.43
C VAL A 159 -7.77 -5.66 18.75
N LYS A 160 -8.58 -6.28 19.62
CA LYS A 160 -8.52 -7.73 19.84
C LYS A 160 -8.87 -8.47 18.55
N TYR A 161 -8.23 -9.59 18.33
CA TYR A 161 -8.51 -10.44 17.18
C TYR A 161 -8.35 -11.92 17.47
N VAL A 162 -8.98 -12.74 16.64
CA VAL A 162 -8.85 -14.19 16.60
C VAL A 162 -8.43 -14.57 15.18
N ALA A 163 -7.33 -15.31 15.05
CA ALA A 163 -6.89 -15.88 13.78
C ALA A 163 -7.27 -17.34 13.67
N LEU A 164 -7.77 -17.76 12.50
CA LEU A 164 -8.12 -19.15 12.25
C LEU A 164 -7.89 -19.51 10.78
N ASN A 165 -7.78 -20.81 10.51
CA ASN A 165 -7.69 -21.33 9.16
C ASN A 165 -8.88 -22.25 8.84
N ARG A 166 -9.07 -22.54 7.54
CA ARG A 166 -10.17 -23.39 7.05
C ARG A 166 -10.22 -24.75 7.73
N TRP A 167 -9.07 -25.40 7.95
CA TRP A 167 -9.02 -26.69 8.60
C TRP A 167 -9.53 -26.63 10.05
N GLN A 168 -9.08 -25.65 10.83
CA GLN A 168 -9.54 -25.43 12.21
C GLN A 168 -11.06 -25.25 12.28
N TRP A 169 -11.62 -24.41 11.41
CA TRP A 169 -13.08 -24.20 11.34
C TRP A 169 -13.83 -25.48 11.01
N THR A 170 -13.38 -26.22 10.01
CA THR A 170 -14.04 -27.47 9.59
C THR A 170 -13.99 -28.58 10.65
N GLN A 171 -12.99 -28.57 11.54
CA GLN A 171 -12.93 -29.55 12.65
C GLN A 171 -14.00 -29.27 13.72
N ASN A 172 -14.25 -28.01 14.09
CA ASN A 172 -15.24 -27.68 15.12
C ASN A 172 -15.68 -26.21 15.00
N ALA A 173 -16.56 -25.90 14.05
CA ALA A 173 -17.08 -24.55 13.83
C ALA A 173 -17.79 -23.98 15.08
N THR A 174 -18.50 -24.84 15.85
CA THR A 174 -19.20 -24.41 17.06
C THR A 174 -18.23 -23.89 18.12
N ALA A 175 -17.17 -24.65 18.42
CA ALA A 175 -16.20 -24.21 19.41
C ALA A 175 -15.43 -22.94 18.98
N TRP A 176 -15.13 -22.79 17.66
CA TRP A 176 -14.52 -21.59 17.15
C TRP A 176 -15.47 -20.38 17.23
N ALA A 177 -16.75 -20.54 16.91
CA ALA A 177 -17.73 -19.47 17.06
C ALA A 177 -17.85 -19.03 18.54
N GLU A 178 -17.91 -19.97 19.49
CA GLU A 178 -17.93 -19.69 20.93
C GLU A 178 -16.66 -18.97 21.41
N HIS A 179 -15.51 -19.40 20.91
CA HIS A 179 -14.23 -18.73 21.21
C HIS A 179 -14.18 -17.30 20.69
N ILE A 180 -14.62 -17.05 19.46
CA ILE A 180 -14.72 -15.71 18.87
C ILE A 180 -15.66 -14.83 19.69
N GLU A 181 -16.89 -15.33 19.99
CA GLU A 181 -17.86 -14.59 20.78
C GLU A 181 -17.35 -14.21 22.17
N SER A 182 -16.72 -15.17 22.88
CA SER A 182 -16.21 -14.93 24.23
C SER A 182 -15.00 -13.98 24.26
N THR A 183 -14.21 -13.93 23.18
CA THR A 183 -12.99 -13.12 23.08
C THR A 183 -13.28 -11.70 22.59
N LEU A 184 -14.13 -11.57 21.59
CA LEU A 184 -14.32 -10.32 20.85
C LEU A 184 -15.68 -9.66 21.11
N GLY A 185 -16.74 -10.45 21.33
CA GLY A 185 -18.13 -9.97 21.32
C GLY A 185 -18.58 -9.52 19.94
N TYR A 186 -19.71 -8.82 19.91
CA TYR A 186 -20.28 -8.25 18.69
C TYR A 186 -20.44 -6.71 18.81
N PRO A 187 -20.38 -5.94 17.71
CA PRO A 187 -20.05 -6.41 16.37
C PRO A 187 -18.58 -6.82 16.24
N CYS A 188 -18.28 -7.75 15.32
CA CYS A 188 -16.93 -8.07 14.91
C CYS A 188 -16.83 -8.10 13.38
N PHE A 189 -15.61 -8.12 12.86
CA PHE A 189 -15.33 -8.09 11.42
C PHE A 189 -14.58 -9.36 11.02
N VAL A 190 -15.16 -10.11 10.10
CA VAL A 190 -14.51 -11.29 9.47
C VAL A 190 -13.78 -10.81 8.23
N LYS A 191 -12.50 -11.13 8.10
CA LYS A 191 -11.64 -10.67 7.00
C LYS A 191 -10.75 -11.80 6.48
N PRO A 192 -10.56 -11.97 5.15
CA PRO A 192 -9.46 -12.73 4.60
C PRO A 192 -8.11 -12.17 5.09
N SER A 193 -7.13 -13.05 5.35
CA SER A 193 -5.83 -12.61 5.87
C SER A 193 -5.02 -11.82 4.84
N ASN A 194 -5.03 -12.26 3.57
CA ASN A 194 -4.13 -11.78 2.53
C ASN A 194 -4.89 -11.17 1.33
N LEU A 195 -5.74 -10.18 1.62
CA LEU A 195 -6.46 -9.40 0.60
C LEU A 195 -6.52 -7.92 0.99
N GLY A 196 -6.47 -7.06 -0.05
CA GLY A 196 -6.65 -5.61 0.02
C GLY A 196 -8.08 -5.16 -0.29
N SER A 197 -8.26 -3.84 -0.39
CA SER A 197 -9.48 -3.17 -0.88
C SER A 197 -10.79 -3.61 -0.24
N SER A 198 -10.78 -4.04 1.01
CA SER A 198 -11.97 -4.50 1.76
C SER A 198 -12.73 -5.66 1.11
N VAL A 199 -12.14 -6.40 0.16
CA VAL A 199 -12.76 -7.56 -0.50
C VAL A 199 -12.92 -8.71 0.51
N GLY A 200 -14.12 -9.28 0.59
CA GLY A 200 -14.43 -10.40 1.49
C GLY A 200 -14.52 -10.03 2.97
N ILE A 201 -14.60 -8.73 3.31
CA ILE A 201 -14.80 -8.25 4.68
C ILE A 201 -16.29 -8.21 4.98
N SER A 202 -16.69 -8.78 6.14
CA SER A 202 -18.06 -8.75 6.63
C SER A 202 -18.13 -8.28 8.08
N LYS A 203 -18.99 -7.28 8.34
CA LYS A 203 -19.37 -6.86 9.70
C LYS A 203 -20.49 -7.77 10.19
N VAL A 204 -20.29 -8.45 11.29
CA VAL A 204 -21.23 -9.41 11.85
C VAL A 204 -21.69 -9.00 13.25
N ARG A 205 -22.98 -9.25 13.54
CA ARG A 205 -23.65 -8.78 14.76
C ARG A 205 -24.18 -9.91 15.64
N ASP A 206 -24.13 -11.14 15.14
CA ASP A 206 -24.58 -12.33 15.82
C ASP A 206 -23.91 -13.59 15.29
N ARG A 207 -24.15 -14.75 15.93
CA ARG A 207 -23.54 -16.03 15.59
C ARG A 207 -23.92 -16.52 14.19
N ALA A 208 -25.14 -16.30 13.75
CA ALA A 208 -25.60 -16.75 12.45
C ALA A 208 -24.83 -16.03 11.34
N GLN A 209 -24.77 -14.69 11.42
CA GLN A 209 -23.98 -13.87 10.51
C GLN A 209 -22.48 -14.22 10.57
N LEU A 210 -21.93 -14.51 11.77
CA LEU A 210 -20.54 -14.94 11.91
C LEU A 210 -20.25 -16.23 11.12
N CYS A 211 -21.10 -17.24 11.26
CA CYS A 211 -20.91 -18.51 10.55
C CYS A 211 -20.96 -18.33 9.03
N ASP A 212 -21.93 -17.57 8.53
CA ASP A 212 -22.08 -17.31 7.10
C ASP A 212 -20.88 -16.51 6.56
N ALA A 213 -20.46 -15.45 7.27
CA ALA A 213 -19.32 -14.62 6.89
C ALA A 213 -17.99 -15.41 6.88
N VAL A 214 -17.78 -16.33 7.81
CA VAL A 214 -16.59 -17.18 7.83
C VAL A 214 -16.55 -18.13 6.62
N VAL A 215 -17.70 -18.72 6.26
CA VAL A 215 -17.80 -19.58 5.08
C VAL A 215 -17.55 -18.81 3.81
N ASP A 216 -18.11 -17.61 3.68
CA ASP A 216 -17.89 -16.73 2.53
C ASP A 216 -16.43 -16.29 2.44
N ALA A 217 -15.84 -15.78 3.51
CA ALA A 217 -14.46 -15.32 3.53
C ALA A 217 -13.44 -16.44 3.19
N PHE A 218 -13.75 -17.70 3.52
CA PHE A 218 -12.96 -18.85 3.09
C PHE A 218 -13.01 -19.11 1.58
N THR A 219 -13.89 -18.49 0.81
CA THR A 219 -13.84 -18.57 -0.65
C THR A 219 -12.66 -17.76 -1.21
N TYR A 220 -12.22 -16.75 -0.49
CA TYR A 220 -11.14 -15.86 -0.88
C TYR A 220 -9.75 -16.28 -0.36
N ASP A 221 -9.68 -16.75 0.91
CA ASP A 221 -8.41 -17.12 1.54
C ASP A 221 -8.58 -18.37 2.42
N GLY A 222 -7.53 -19.16 2.59
CA GLY A 222 -7.49 -20.30 3.52
C GLY A 222 -7.28 -19.90 4.99
N ARG A 223 -6.95 -18.62 5.26
CA ARG A 223 -6.68 -18.03 6.57
C ARG A 223 -7.53 -16.78 6.77
N LEU A 224 -8.14 -16.66 7.93
CA LEU A 224 -9.01 -15.54 8.29
C LEU A 224 -8.56 -14.90 9.59
N ILE A 225 -8.84 -13.60 9.71
CA ILE A 225 -8.77 -12.87 10.97
C ILE A 225 -10.19 -12.35 11.29
N VAL A 226 -10.59 -12.50 12.54
CA VAL A 226 -11.81 -11.89 13.06
C VAL A 226 -11.41 -10.84 14.07
N GLU A 227 -11.83 -9.60 13.87
CA GLU A 227 -11.44 -8.46 14.68
C GLU A 227 -12.61 -7.88 15.44
N GLN A 228 -12.36 -7.43 16.66
CA GLN A 228 -13.35 -6.71 17.48
C GLN A 228 -13.75 -5.41 16.78
N GLY A 229 -15.05 -5.17 16.66
CA GLY A 229 -15.57 -3.89 16.20
C GLY A 229 -15.45 -2.82 17.28
N VAL A 230 -14.95 -1.65 16.89
CA VAL A 230 -14.84 -0.47 17.75
C VAL A 230 -15.54 0.70 17.09
N VAL A 231 -16.11 1.61 17.90
CA VAL A 231 -16.61 2.90 17.42
C VAL A 231 -15.44 3.87 17.45
N ALA A 232 -14.95 4.23 16.28
CA ALA A 232 -13.74 5.03 16.14
C ALA A 232 -13.78 5.90 14.88
N ARG A 233 -12.94 6.92 14.84
CA ARG A 233 -12.60 7.69 13.65
C ARG A 233 -11.47 6.94 12.90
N GLU A 234 -11.53 6.92 11.58
CA GLU A 234 -10.49 6.30 10.74
C GLU A 234 -9.44 7.33 10.37
N ILE A 235 -8.23 7.12 10.85
CA ILE A 235 -7.11 8.06 10.77
C ILE A 235 -5.99 7.43 9.97
N GLU A 236 -5.40 8.19 9.04
CA GLU A 236 -4.30 7.73 8.20
C GLU A 236 -3.07 8.62 8.33
N CYS A 237 -1.89 8.02 8.28
CA CYS A 237 -0.60 8.69 8.31
C CYS A 237 0.33 8.09 7.25
N ALA A 238 0.93 8.95 6.42
CA ALA A 238 1.91 8.54 5.44
C ALA A 238 3.32 8.51 6.05
N VAL A 239 4.11 7.50 5.67
CA VAL A 239 5.52 7.35 6.05
C VAL A 239 6.37 7.35 4.79
N LEU A 240 7.52 8.05 4.81
CA LEU A 240 8.48 8.16 3.71
C LEU A 240 9.91 8.08 4.26
N GLY A 241 10.74 7.27 3.65
CA GLY A 241 12.17 7.15 3.97
C GLY A 241 12.64 5.73 4.13
N ASN A 242 13.92 5.58 4.45
CA ASN A 242 14.60 4.31 4.71
C ASN A 242 15.00 4.23 6.20
N GLU A 243 16.28 4.42 6.52
CA GLU A 243 16.81 4.33 7.89
C GLU A 243 16.21 5.36 8.87
N GLN A 244 15.85 6.53 8.36
CA GLN A 244 15.26 7.63 9.15
C GLN A 244 13.92 8.05 8.54
N PRO A 245 12.89 7.19 8.63
CA PRO A 245 11.60 7.49 8.05
C PRO A 245 10.92 8.68 8.74
N GLN A 246 10.20 9.45 7.96
CA GLN A 246 9.41 10.60 8.39
C GLN A 246 7.92 10.29 8.26
N ALA A 247 7.14 10.81 9.18
CA ALA A 247 5.68 10.77 9.13
C ALA A 247 5.14 12.11 8.61
N SER A 248 4.11 12.04 7.79
CA SER A 248 3.37 13.20 7.28
C SER A 248 2.48 13.85 8.36
N THR A 249 1.77 14.89 7.98
CA THR A 249 0.53 15.26 8.69
C THR A 249 -0.45 14.09 8.70
N VAL A 250 -1.45 14.16 9.58
CA VAL A 250 -2.44 13.09 9.77
C VAL A 250 -3.73 13.46 9.06
N GLY A 251 -4.35 12.52 8.37
CA GLY A 251 -5.63 12.69 7.69
C GLY A 251 -6.71 11.80 8.30
N GLU A 252 -7.96 12.15 8.04
CA GLU A 252 -9.14 11.37 8.42
C GLU A 252 -9.95 11.01 7.18
N ILE A 253 -10.45 9.78 7.15
CA ILE A 253 -11.47 9.37 6.19
C ILE A 253 -12.82 9.35 6.87
N THR A 254 -13.77 10.06 6.30
CA THR A 254 -15.18 10.03 6.73
C THR A 254 -16.04 9.45 5.62
N PHE A 255 -17.04 8.66 6.00
CA PHE A 255 -17.95 8.01 5.04
C PHE A 255 -19.35 7.88 5.65
N ASN A 256 -20.36 7.79 4.78
CA ASN A 256 -21.77 7.71 5.17
C ASN A 256 -22.32 6.27 5.21
N SER A 257 -21.45 5.26 5.19
CA SER A 257 -21.84 3.85 5.26
C SER A 257 -21.54 3.23 6.64
N ASP A 258 -21.99 1.99 6.84
CA ASP A 258 -21.82 1.24 8.09
C ASP A 258 -20.33 0.86 8.37
N PHE A 259 -19.50 0.82 7.34
CA PHE A 259 -18.04 0.71 7.38
C PHE A 259 -17.43 1.05 6.00
N TYR A 260 -16.11 1.25 5.94
CA TYR A 260 -15.38 1.65 4.74
C TYR A 260 -15.12 0.44 3.84
N ASP A 261 -16.12 0.04 3.05
CA ASP A 261 -16.07 -1.10 2.14
C ASP A 261 -15.54 -0.73 0.74
N TYR A 262 -15.46 -1.73 -0.16
CA TYR A 262 -14.98 -1.55 -1.52
C TYR A 262 -15.79 -0.52 -2.29
N GLU A 263 -17.12 -0.55 -2.19
CA GLU A 263 -18.01 0.39 -2.89
C GLU A 263 -17.79 1.82 -2.38
N THR A 264 -17.67 2.00 -1.08
CA THR A 264 -17.40 3.30 -0.43
C THR A 264 -16.03 3.88 -0.85
N LYS A 265 -15.02 3.00 -1.03
CA LYS A 265 -13.66 3.43 -1.44
C LYS A 265 -13.59 3.97 -2.86
N TYR A 266 -14.35 3.40 -3.78
CA TYR A 266 -14.20 3.67 -5.21
C TYR A 266 -15.38 4.41 -5.85
N THR A 267 -16.46 4.66 -5.10
CA THR A 267 -17.61 5.45 -5.58
C THR A 267 -17.43 6.92 -5.22
N PRO A 268 -17.37 7.82 -6.24
CA PRO A 268 -17.22 9.25 -5.99
C PRO A 268 -18.30 9.81 -5.04
N GLY A 269 -17.89 10.57 -4.02
CA GLY A 269 -18.79 11.22 -3.06
C GLY A 269 -19.24 10.34 -1.90
N MET A 270 -18.86 9.07 -1.82
CA MET A 270 -19.18 8.18 -0.69
C MET A 270 -18.22 8.36 0.50
N ALA A 271 -17.00 8.81 0.24
CA ALA A 271 -16.01 9.13 1.26
C ALA A 271 -15.48 10.56 1.08
N SER A 272 -15.07 11.18 2.18
CA SER A 272 -14.43 12.49 2.20
C SER A 272 -13.12 12.42 2.98
N LEU A 273 -12.12 13.17 2.49
CA LEU A 273 -10.81 13.28 3.12
C LEU A 273 -10.71 14.61 3.85
N ILE A 274 -10.35 14.57 5.13
CA ILE A 274 -10.09 15.75 5.97
C ILE A 274 -8.59 15.79 6.25
N ILE A 275 -7.88 16.76 5.68
CA ILE A 275 -6.42 16.90 5.82
C ILE A 275 -6.08 18.38 6.10
N PRO A 276 -5.44 18.71 7.21
CA PRO A 276 -5.14 17.82 8.34
C PRO A 276 -6.40 17.37 9.09
N ALA A 277 -6.36 16.20 9.73
CA ALA A 277 -7.43 15.74 10.60
C ALA A 277 -7.54 16.64 11.85
N GLU A 278 -8.76 16.96 12.25
CA GLU A 278 -9.03 17.75 13.47
C GLU A 278 -8.89 16.86 14.72
N LEU A 279 -7.66 16.79 15.26
CA LEU A 279 -7.29 15.94 16.39
C LEU A 279 -6.48 16.75 17.44
N PRO A 280 -6.53 16.36 18.72
CA PRO A 280 -5.61 16.89 19.73
C PRO A 280 -4.15 16.63 19.34
N THR A 281 -3.26 17.59 19.59
CA THR A 281 -1.82 17.49 19.22
C THR A 281 -1.16 16.20 19.73
N ALA A 282 -1.45 15.80 20.97
CA ALA A 282 -0.91 14.57 21.56
C ALA A 282 -1.37 13.30 20.82
N VAL A 283 -2.59 13.31 20.23
CA VAL A 283 -3.09 12.21 19.39
C VAL A 283 -2.35 12.19 18.07
N VAL A 284 -2.14 13.34 17.43
CA VAL A 284 -1.35 13.45 16.19
C VAL A 284 0.06 12.91 16.40
N GLU A 285 0.76 13.33 17.43
CA GLU A 285 2.10 12.86 17.79
C GLU A 285 2.13 11.35 18.05
N THR A 286 1.11 10.80 18.72
CA THR A 286 0.97 9.37 18.97
C THR A 286 0.81 8.59 17.66
N VAL A 287 -0.04 9.07 16.74
CA VAL A 287 -0.25 8.46 15.42
C VAL A 287 1.04 8.46 14.63
N GLN A 288 1.72 9.61 14.52
CA GLN A 288 2.98 9.75 13.76
C GLN A 288 4.08 8.83 14.31
N ASN A 289 4.31 8.83 15.63
CA ASN A 289 5.31 7.97 16.26
C ASN A 289 4.99 6.48 16.09
N THR A 290 3.71 6.11 16.19
CA THR A 290 3.26 4.73 15.99
C THR A 290 3.39 4.30 14.53
N ALA A 291 3.11 5.19 13.57
CA ALA A 291 3.29 4.94 12.14
C ALA A 291 4.76 4.66 11.80
N ILE A 292 5.68 5.49 12.28
CA ILE A 292 7.13 5.26 12.12
C ILE A 292 7.55 3.93 12.72
N LYS A 293 7.12 3.63 13.94
CA LYS A 293 7.45 2.37 14.62
C LYS A 293 6.89 1.16 13.90
N ALA A 294 5.65 1.23 13.40
CA ALA A 294 5.03 0.17 12.61
C ALA A 294 5.80 -0.09 11.31
N PHE A 295 6.23 0.96 10.62
CA PHE A 295 7.04 0.87 9.43
C PHE A 295 8.40 0.22 9.70
N GLN A 296 9.09 0.64 10.75
CA GLN A 296 10.40 0.12 11.12
C GLN A 296 10.36 -1.35 11.58
N ILE A 297 9.33 -1.77 12.33
CA ILE A 297 9.23 -3.17 12.81
C ILE A 297 9.03 -4.17 11.66
N LEU A 298 8.47 -3.73 10.54
CA LEU A 298 8.33 -4.54 9.34
C LEU A 298 9.56 -4.45 8.41
N ALA A 299 10.62 -3.76 8.81
CA ALA A 299 11.75 -3.43 7.94
C ALA A 299 11.30 -2.68 6.68
N GLY A 300 10.37 -1.73 6.84
CA GLY A 300 9.84 -0.89 5.77
C GLY A 300 10.91 0.01 5.16
N ARG A 301 10.78 0.28 3.85
CA ARG A 301 11.60 1.24 3.12
C ARG A 301 10.77 1.96 2.04
N GLY A 302 11.22 3.14 1.64
CA GLY A 302 10.56 3.97 0.65
C GLY A 302 9.29 4.59 1.20
N LEU A 303 8.17 3.89 1.16
CA LEU A 303 6.86 4.44 1.49
C LEU A 303 5.95 3.43 2.20
N ALA A 304 5.02 3.96 2.99
CA ALA A 304 3.83 3.23 3.44
C ALA A 304 2.75 4.20 3.91
N ARG A 305 1.49 3.76 3.96
CA ARG A 305 0.41 4.41 4.69
C ARG A 305 0.01 3.52 5.85
N VAL A 306 -0.06 4.10 7.03
CA VAL A 306 -0.47 3.40 8.24
C VAL A 306 -1.84 3.93 8.65
N ASP A 307 -2.77 3.01 8.87
CA ASP A 307 -4.16 3.29 9.14
C ASP A 307 -4.49 2.97 10.60
N PHE A 308 -5.28 3.83 11.24
CA PHE A 308 -5.56 3.79 12.68
C PHE A 308 -7.05 3.94 12.97
N PHE A 309 -7.47 3.38 14.10
CA PHE A 309 -8.72 3.70 14.76
C PHE A 309 -8.45 4.64 15.95
N TYR A 310 -9.03 5.83 15.92
CA TYR A 310 -9.04 6.73 17.07
C TYR A 310 -10.35 6.61 17.80
N VAL A 311 -10.31 5.99 18.98
CA VAL A 311 -11.47 5.84 19.88
C VAL A 311 -11.61 7.11 20.72
N GLU A 312 -12.37 8.07 20.24
CA GLU A 312 -12.49 9.42 20.83
C GLU A 312 -12.97 9.38 22.28
N ALA A 313 -13.90 8.47 22.60
CA ALA A 313 -14.45 8.32 23.95
C ALA A 313 -13.39 7.99 25.03
N THR A 314 -12.28 7.39 24.65
CA THR A 314 -11.18 6.99 25.54
C THR A 314 -9.86 7.69 25.24
N GLY A 315 -9.78 8.44 24.13
CA GLY A 315 -8.55 9.03 23.63
C GLY A 315 -7.52 8.00 23.15
N THR A 316 -7.94 6.76 22.85
CA THR A 316 -7.06 5.65 22.50
C THR A 316 -6.81 5.61 21.00
N VAL A 317 -5.54 5.52 20.60
CA VAL A 317 -5.12 5.26 19.22
C VAL A 317 -4.79 3.78 19.08
N LEU A 318 -5.44 3.09 18.14
CA LEU A 318 -5.21 1.67 17.83
C LEU A 318 -4.73 1.55 16.40
N ILE A 319 -3.60 0.87 16.17
CA ILE A 319 -3.15 0.60 14.80
C ILE A 319 -4.07 -0.45 14.16
N ASN A 320 -4.50 -0.17 12.94
CA ASN A 320 -5.32 -1.08 12.14
C ASN A 320 -4.44 -1.90 11.18
N GLU A 321 -3.86 -1.25 10.19
CA GLU A 321 -3.03 -1.90 9.17
C GLU A 321 -1.95 -0.97 8.62
N ILE A 322 -1.03 -1.53 7.84
CA ILE A 322 -0.05 -0.80 7.05
C ILE A 322 -0.17 -1.22 5.57
N ASN A 323 -0.25 -0.24 4.68
CA ASN A 323 -0.30 -0.42 3.24
C ASN A 323 1.07 -0.10 2.67
N THR A 324 1.76 -1.11 2.16
CA THR A 324 3.16 -1.01 1.73
C THR A 324 3.33 -0.33 0.37
N PHE A 325 2.27 -0.26 -0.44
CA PHE A 325 2.18 0.60 -1.62
C PHE A 325 0.76 1.17 -1.76
N PRO A 326 0.41 2.24 -1.03
CA PRO A 326 -0.93 2.81 -1.04
C PRO A 326 -1.27 3.40 -2.41
N GLY A 327 -2.57 3.65 -2.67
CA GLY A 327 -3.02 4.36 -3.87
C GLY A 327 -2.22 5.63 -4.11
N PHE A 328 -1.73 5.82 -5.35
CA PHE A 328 -0.71 6.82 -5.67
C PHE A 328 -1.14 7.73 -6.83
N THR A 329 -2.40 8.21 -6.78
CA THR A 329 -2.86 9.29 -7.65
C THR A 329 -2.79 10.63 -6.90
N ALA A 330 -2.80 11.74 -7.61
CA ALA A 330 -2.84 13.09 -6.99
C ALA A 330 -4.07 13.29 -6.07
N LEU A 331 -5.11 12.46 -6.18
CA LEU A 331 -6.30 12.50 -5.33
C LEU A 331 -6.25 11.49 -4.17
N SER A 332 -5.29 10.59 -4.17
CA SER A 332 -5.13 9.58 -3.12
C SER A 332 -4.64 10.19 -1.81
N MET A 333 -5.01 9.58 -0.68
CA MET A 333 -4.66 10.07 0.65
C MET A 333 -3.14 10.21 0.85
N TYR A 334 -2.35 9.21 0.45
CA TYR A 334 -0.90 9.21 0.66
C TYR A 334 -0.19 10.45 0.05
N PRO A 335 -0.33 10.78 -1.24
CA PRO A 335 0.25 11.99 -1.80
C PRO A 335 -0.31 13.27 -1.20
N LYS A 336 -1.61 13.33 -0.91
CA LYS A 336 -2.23 14.50 -0.28
C LYS A 336 -1.69 14.79 1.12
N LEU A 337 -1.45 13.76 1.92
CA LEU A 337 -0.82 13.90 3.23
C LEU A 337 0.57 14.53 3.12
N TRP A 338 1.35 14.10 2.13
CA TRP A 338 2.68 14.69 1.89
C TRP A 338 2.59 16.10 1.33
N GLU A 339 1.67 16.39 0.42
CA GLU A 339 1.43 17.74 -0.10
C GLU A 339 1.13 18.73 1.04
N HIS A 340 0.22 18.36 1.98
CA HIS A 340 -0.07 19.15 3.17
C HIS A 340 1.09 19.22 4.18
N SER A 341 2.06 18.32 4.06
CA SER A 341 3.31 18.33 4.83
C SER A 341 4.44 19.10 4.12
N GLY A 342 4.14 19.77 3.00
CA GLY A 342 5.11 20.59 2.25
C GLY A 342 5.95 19.80 1.24
N VAL A 343 5.56 18.58 0.89
CA VAL A 343 6.20 17.75 -0.14
C VAL A 343 5.26 17.59 -1.32
N PRO A 344 5.38 18.40 -2.38
CA PRO A 344 4.57 18.27 -3.60
C PRO A 344 4.74 16.92 -4.28
N PHE A 345 3.75 16.53 -5.10
CA PHE A 345 3.71 15.22 -5.74
C PHE A 345 4.94 14.92 -6.60
N GLU A 346 5.45 15.93 -7.32
CA GLU A 346 6.68 15.83 -8.11
C GLU A 346 7.90 15.52 -7.23
N THR A 347 8.06 16.27 -6.15
CA THR A 347 9.14 16.06 -5.18
C THR A 347 9.01 14.71 -4.49
N LEU A 348 7.79 14.24 -4.23
CA LEU A 348 7.54 12.94 -3.64
C LEU A 348 8.01 11.80 -4.56
N CYS A 349 7.70 11.88 -5.87
CA CYS A 349 8.15 10.90 -6.85
C CYS A 349 9.70 10.89 -6.97
N ASP A 350 10.33 12.07 -7.02
CA ASP A 350 11.80 12.19 -7.05
C ASP A 350 12.44 11.57 -5.81
N ARG A 351 11.93 11.88 -4.61
CA ARG A 351 12.43 11.29 -3.35
C ARG A 351 12.32 9.77 -3.32
N LEU A 352 11.24 9.23 -3.84
CA LEU A 352 11.06 7.77 -3.91
C LEU A 352 12.09 7.11 -4.83
N VAL A 353 12.42 7.73 -5.96
CA VAL A 353 13.49 7.27 -6.85
C VAL A 353 14.86 7.36 -6.14
N GLU A 354 15.14 8.47 -5.46
CA GLU A 354 16.38 8.65 -4.70
C GLU A 354 16.53 7.62 -3.58
N LEU A 355 15.47 7.38 -2.80
CA LEU A 355 15.45 6.35 -1.74
C LEU A 355 15.69 4.93 -2.28
N ALA A 356 15.20 4.62 -3.47
CA ALA A 356 15.43 3.32 -4.10
C ALA A 356 16.90 3.12 -4.50
N LEU A 357 17.62 4.19 -4.86
CA LEU A 357 19.05 4.14 -5.22
C LEU A 357 19.98 4.03 -4.00
N GLU A 358 19.52 4.37 -2.79
CA GLU A 358 20.33 4.25 -1.57
C GLU A 358 20.62 2.79 -1.18
N HIS A 359 19.87 1.82 -1.72
CA HIS A 359 19.96 0.39 -1.38
C HIS A 359 20.71 -0.46 -2.43
N THR A 360 21.47 0.16 -3.29
CA THR A 360 22.30 -0.53 -4.30
C THR A 360 23.68 -0.91 -3.81
#